data_8d7521b7708380f19895b83274c45098
#
_entry.id   8d7521b7708380f19895b83274c45098
#
_cell.length_a   1.000
_cell.length_b   1.000
_cell.length_c   1.000
_cell.angle_alpha   90.00
_cell.angle_beta   90.00
_cell.angle_gamma   90.00
#
_symmetry.space_group_name_H-M   'P 1'
#
loop_
_entity.id
_entity.type
_entity.pdbx_description
1 polymer ?
#
loop_
_entity_poly.entity_id
_entity_poly.type
_entity_poly.pdbx_seq_one_letter_code
_entity_poly.pdbx_strand_id
1 'polypeptide(L)'
;MEWVICDETANFRLLLTECNPEVCPAGERCNNQCFEKREYPPLVPHRTQVRGWGLKTLAPVRKGQFVIEYVGEIIDEQEYQRRIQKMHEQKEENYYFLTIDKDRTLDAGPKGNVARFMNHSCQPNCETQKWTVNGDTRVGLFAKCDIPADTELTFNYNLECIGKEKKICKCGAPNCSGFIGVKVKLVSEGGGKWKG
;
A
#
# COMPACT_ATOMS: atom_id res chain seq x y z
N MET A 1 17.52 25.81 -25.52
CA MET A 1 17.13 24.40 -25.25
C MET A 1 16.48 24.37 -23.87
N GLU A 2 15.15 24.36 -23.81
CA GLU A 2 14.43 24.16 -22.58
C GLU A 2 14.66 22.73 -22.10
N TRP A 3 15.18 22.63 -20.89
CA TRP A 3 15.46 21.33 -20.26
C TRP A 3 14.14 20.69 -19.85
N VAL A 4 13.75 19.61 -20.50
CA VAL A 4 12.61 18.79 -20.05
C VAL A 4 13.05 18.10 -18.77
N ILE A 5 12.65 18.68 -17.63
CA ILE A 5 12.79 18.03 -16.32
C ILE A 5 11.54 17.17 -16.14
N CYS A 6 11.69 15.86 -16.02
CA CYS A 6 10.62 14.97 -15.54
C CYS A 6 10.50 15.18 -14.02
N ASP A 7 9.87 16.29 -13.65
CA ASP A 7 9.57 16.63 -12.26
C ASP A 7 8.21 16.05 -11.80
N GLU A 8 7.81 16.43 -10.61
CA GLU A 8 6.52 15.98 -10.02
C GLU A 8 5.30 16.41 -10.83
N THR A 9 5.43 17.34 -11.77
CA THR A 9 4.35 17.85 -12.63
C THR A 9 4.29 17.19 -13.99
N ALA A 10 5.23 16.27 -14.30
CA ALA A 10 5.22 15.55 -15.57
C ALA A 10 3.93 14.74 -15.74
N ASN A 11 3.29 14.87 -16.91
CA ASN A 11 2.02 14.18 -17.21
C ASN A 11 2.05 12.67 -16.94
N PHE A 12 3.19 12.01 -17.12
CA PHE A 12 3.35 10.59 -16.84
C PHE A 12 3.13 10.23 -15.36
N ARG A 13 3.58 11.07 -14.43
CA ARG A 13 3.37 10.85 -12.99
C ARG A 13 1.89 11.01 -12.61
N LEU A 14 1.18 11.95 -13.21
CA LEU A 14 -0.26 12.11 -13.03
C LEU A 14 -1.05 10.90 -13.56
N LEU A 15 -0.52 10.22 -14.57
CA LEU A 15 -1.10 8.98 -15.14
C LEU A 15 -0.63 7.72 -14.40
N LEU A 16 0.09 7.85 -13.29
CA LEU A 16 0.70 6.74 -12.55
C LEU A 16 1.53 5.82 -13.47
N THR A 17 2.34 6.44 -14.31
CA THR A 17 3.23 5.75 -15.25
C THR A 17 4.67 6.22 -15.00
N GLU A 18 5.58 5.28 -14.83
CA GLU A 18 7.01 5.54 -14.71
C GLU A 18 7.65 5.75 -16.08
N CYS A 19 8.62 6.64 -16.16
CA CYS A 19 9.38 6.84 -17.39
C CYS A 19 10.31 5.65 -17.63
N ASN A 20 10.28 5.13 -18.86
CA ASN A 20 11.27 4.14 -19.27
C ASN A 20 12.65 4.81 -19.41
N PRO A 21 13.70 4.33 -18.69
CA PRO A 21 15.03 4.93 -18.70
C PRO A 21 15.69 4.93 -20.07
N GLU A 22 15.37 3.97 -20.95
CA GLU A 22 15.98 3.85 -22.28
C GLU A 22 15.53 4.94 -23.27
N VAL A 23 14.31 5.47 -23.08
CA VAL A 23 13.70 6.44 -24.00
C VAL A 23 13.38 7.79 -23.39
N CYS A 24 13.52 7.94 -22.08
CA CYS A 24 13.24 9.20 -21.39
C CYS A 24 14.29 10.27 -21.77
N PRO A 25 13.88 11.43 -22.34
CA PRO A 25 14.83 12.48 -22.73
C PRO A 25 15.61 13.08 -21.56
N ALA A 26 15.13 12.95 -20.33
CA ALA A 26 15.85 13.38 -19.13
C ALA A 26 16.98 12.41 -18.71
N GLY A 27 16.98 11.18 -19.24
CA GLY A 27 17.97 10.15 -18.95
C GLY A 27 18.14 9.90 -17.45
N GLU A 28 19.39 9.91 -16.97
CA GLU A 28 19.73 9.71 -15.55
C GLU A 28 19.15 10.79 -14.60
N ARG A 29 18.85 11.97 -15.13
CA ARG A 29 18.26 13.08 -14.36
C ARG A 29 16.74 12.95 -14.19
N CYS A 30 16.14 11.88 -14.71
CA CYS A 30 14.72 11.65 -14.59
C CYS A 30 14.34 11.38 -13.13
N ASN A 31 13.40 12.15 -12.59
CA ASN A 31 12.86 11.99 -11.23
C ASN A 31 11.59 11.12 -11.20
N ASN A 32 11.21 10.50 -12.33
CA ASN A 32 10.04 9.63 -12.42
C ASN A 32 10.44 8.17 -12.72
N GLN A 33 11.38 7.63 -11.92
CA GLN A 33 11.93 6.28 -12.03
C GLN A 33 12.13 5.64 -10.64
N CYS A 34 11.22 5.93 -9.70
CA CYS A 34 11.38 5.53 -8.31
C CYS A 34 11.28 4.00 -8.09
N PHE A 35 10.51 3.29 -8.91
CA PHE A 35 10.42 1.83 -8.86
C PHE A 35 11.69 1.17 -9.41
N GLU A 36 12.16 1.58 -10.58
CA GLU A 36 13.37 1.06 -11.20
C GLU A 36 14.61 1.35 -10.35
N LYS A 37 14.74 2.58 -9.85
CA LYS A 37 15.85 2.99 -9.00
C LYS A 37 15.73 2.51 -7.56
N ARG A 38 14.56 1.97 -7.16
CA ARG A 38 14.26 1.52 -5.78
C ARG A 38 14.56 2.60 -4.75
N GLU A 39 14.12 3.83 -5.00
CA GLU A 39 14.38 5.00 -4.16
C GLU A 39 13.56 4.96 -2.86
N TYR A 40 13.89 4.02 -1.99
CA TYR A 40 13.24 3.86 -0.70
C TYR A 40 13.92 4.68 0.39
N PRO A 41 13.16 5.29 1.32
CA PRO A 41 13.74 5.80 2.56
C PRO A 41 14.35 4.64 3.37
N PRO A 42 15.22 4.91 4.35
CA PRO A 42 15.71 3.88 5.23
C PRO A 42 14.58 3.29 6.08
N LEU A 43 14.29 2.01 5.90
CA LEU A 43 13.18 1.27 6.51
C LEU A 43 13.72 0.15 7.40
N VAL A 44 13.07 -0.09 8.55
CA VAL A 44 13.44 -1.18 9.46
C VAL A 44 12.20 -1.89 10.01
N PRO A 45 12.16 -3.24 9.95
CA PRO A 45 11.17 -4.02 10.69
C PRO A 45 11.38 -3.87 12.19
N HIS A 46 10.28 -3.76 12.94
CA HIS A 46 10.32 -3.67 14.40
C HIS A 46 9.19 -4.48 15.04
N ARG A 47 9.33 -4.84 16.32
CA ARG A 47 8.25 -5.49 17.08
C ARG A 47 7.27 -4.44 17.57
N THR A 48 5.99 -4.64 17.23
CA THR A 48 4.89 -3.85 17.81
C THR A 48 4.39 -4.51 19.08
N GLN A 49 3.64 -3.77 19.91
CA GLN A 49 3.10 -4.32 21.15
C GLN A 49 2.01 -5.37 20.94
N VAL A 50 1.16 -5.21 19.89
CA VAL A 50 -0.08 -6.01 19.75
C VAL A 50 -0.30 -6.59 18.35
N ARG A 51 0.54 -6.24 17.35
CA ARG A 51 0.35 -6.62 15.94
C ARG A 51 1.52 -7.43 15.37
N GLY A 52 2.38 -7.98 16.21
CA GLY A 52 3.55 -8.72 15.79
C GLY A 52 4.63 -7.82 15.19
N TRP A 53 5.07 -8.09 13.97
CA TRP A 53 6.03 -7.24 13.26
C TRP A 53 5.35 -6.03 12.64
N GLY A 54 6.04 -4.89 12.63
CA GLY A 54 5.70 -3.67 11.92
C GLY A 54 6.88 -3.18 11.09
N LEU A 55 6.66 -2.17 10.26
CA LEU A 55 7.69 -1.48 9.50
C LEU A 55 7.70 -0.01 9.89
N LYS A 56 8.88 0.56 10.18
CA LYS A 56 9.03 1.99 10.45
C LYS A 56 10.07 2.63 9.54
N THR A 57 9.92 3.92 9.30
CA THR A 57 10.94 4.74 8.64
C THR A 57 11.94 5.29 9.64
N LEU A 58 13.23 5.30 9.29
CA LEU A 58 14.29 5.91 10.10
C LEU A 58 14.57 7.36 9.75
N ALA A 59 13.99 7.86 8.63
CA ALA A 59 14.11 9.25 8.20
C ALA A 59 12.72 9.84 7.95
N PRO A 60 12.57 11.18 7.98
CA PRO A 60 11.31 11.81 7.59
C PRO A 60 10.93 11.48 6.15
N VAL A 61 9.64 11.25 5.90
CA VAL A 61 9.08 10.99 4.57
C VAL A 61 8.05 12.07 4.27
N ARG A 62 8.15 12.71 3.11
CA ARG A 62 7.24 13.79 2.70
C ARG A 62 5.94 13.21 2.11
N LYS A 63 4.85 13.95 2.23
CA LYS A 63 3.61 13.63 1.54
C LYS A 63 3.84 13.41 0.04
N GLY A 64 3.26 12.34 -0.51
CA GLY A 64 3.41 11.93 -1.92
C GLY A 64 4.71 11.20 -2.23
N GLN A 65 5.65 11.11 -1.30
CA GLN A 65 6.91 10.40 -1.52
C GLN A 65 6.69 8.89 -1.63
N PHE A 66 7.40 8.27 -2.56
CA PHE A 66 7.48 6.82 -2.68
C PHE A 66 8.18 6.22 -1.46
N VAL A 67 7.56 5.23 -0.85
CA VAL A 67 8.06 4.57 0.36
C VAL A 67 8.71 3.25 0.02
N ILE A 68 7.97 2.37 -0.67
CA ILE A 68 8.47 1.05 -1.07
C ILE A 68 7.49 0.41 -2.05
N GLU A 69 7.99 -0.43 -2.93
CA GLU A 69 7.16 -1.32 -3.72
C GLU A 69 6.68 -2.51 -2.88
N TYR A 70 5.41 -2.90 -3.02
CA TYR A 70 4.90 -4.15 -2.47
C TYR A 70 5.20 -5.29 -3.43
N VAL A 71 6.15 -6.12 -3.06
CA VAL A 71 6.66 -7.23 -3.88
C VAL A 71 6.17 -8.56 -3.32
N GLY A 72 5.74 -9.44 -4.22
CA GLY A 72 5.28 -10.79 -3.90
C GLY A 72 5.32 -11.71 -5.11
N GLU A 73 4.95 -12.95 -4.90
CA GLU A 73 4.69 -13.90 -5.97
C GLU A 73 3.35 -13.55 -6.66
N ILE A 74 3.34 -13.41 -7.98
CA ILE A 74 2.12 -13.16 -8.73
C ILE A 74 1.38 -14.49 -8.89
N ILE A 75 0.15 -14.56 -8.41
CA ILE A 75 -0.71 -15.73 -8.47
C ILE A 75 -2.06 -15.35 -9.11
N ASP A 76 -2.68 -16.33 -9.74
CA ASP A 76 -4.04 -16.21 -10.27
C ASP A 76 -5.11 -16.47 -9.19
N GLU A 77 -6.37 -16.29 -9.54
CA GLU A 77 -7.50 -16.48 -8.62
C GLU A 77 -7.59 -17.93 -8.12
N GLN A 78 -7.30 -18.93 -8.95
CA GLN A 78 -7.37 -20.34 -8.57
C GLN A 78 -6.32 -20.67 -7.50
N GLU A 79 -5.08 -20.25 -7.70
CA GLU A 79 -4.00 -20.44 -6.74
C GLU A 79 -4.24 -19.63 -5.46
N TYR A 80 -4.79 -18.41 -5.58
CA TYR A 80 -5.18 -17.60 -4.43
C TYR A 80 -6.20 -18.34 -3.55
N GLN A 81 -7.28 -18.87 -4.11
CA GLN A 81 -8.29 -19.62 -3.37
C GLN A 81 -7.69 -20.87 -2.72
N ARG A 82 -6.83 -21.60 -3.43
CA ARG A 82 -6.13 -22.76 -2.89
C ARG A 82 -5.27 -22.41 -1.68
N ARG A 83 -4.52 -21.28 -1.74
CA ARG A 83 -3.65 -20.82 -0.62
C ARG A 83 -4.50 -20.39 0.56
N ILE A 84 -5.56 -19.62 0.34
CA ILE A 84 -6.49 -19.21 1.41
C ILE A 84 -7.08 -20.42 2.12
N GLN A 85 -7.58 -21.42 1.39
CA GLN A 85 -8.12 -22.64 1.99
C GLN A 85 -7.07 -23.36 2.85
N LYS A 86 -5.86 -23.54 2.33
CA LYS A 86 -4.76 -24.17 3.08
C LYS A 86 -4.42 -23.38 4.36
N MET A 87 -4.39 -22.07 4.30
CA MET A 87 -4.11 -21.22 5.47
C MET A 87 -5.21 -21.35 6.52
N HIS A 88 -6.48 -21.42 6.11
CA HIS A 88 -7.61 -21.69 7.02
C HIS A 88 -7.47 -23.06 7.71
N GLU A 89 -7.14 -24.12 6.97
CA GLU A 89 -6.93 -25.47 7.51
C GLU A 89 -5.77 -25.49 8.53
N GLN A 90 -4.72 -24.70 8.28
CA GLN A 90 -3.55 -24.57 9.14
C GLN A 90 -3.75 -23.55 10.28
N LYS A 91 -4.90 -22.86 10.33
CA LYS A 91 -5.19 -21.79 11.30
C LYS A 91 -4.15 -20.65 11.24
N GLU A 92 -3.58 -20.41 10.06
CA GLU A 92 -2.70 -19.26 9.84
C GLU A 92 -3.51 -17.97 9.74
N GLU A 93 -3.12 -16.97 10.51
CA GLU A 93 -3.81 -15.67 10.55
C GLU A 93 -3.09 -14.56 9.77
N ASN A 94 -1.86 -14.80 9.31
CA ASN A 94 -1.04 -13.79 8.66
C ASN A 94 -1.17 -13.87 7.15
N TYR A 95 -2.03 -13.03 6.58
CA TYR A 95 -2.25 -12.92 5.14
C TYR A 95 -1.42 -11.76 4.57
N TYR A 96 -0.71 -12.04 3.46
CA TYR A 96 0.16 -11.08 2.79
C TYR A 96 -0.27 -10.87 1.33
N PHE A 97 -1.56 -11.00 1.07
CA PHE A 97 -2.13 -10.86 -0.26
C PHE A 97 -2.46 -9.41 -0.58
N LEU A 98 -2.17 -8.99 -1.82
CA LEU A 98 -2.53 -7.69 -2.36
C LEU A 98 -2.96 -7.83 -3.82
N THR A 99 -4.22 -7.47 -4.13
CA THR A 99 -4.79 -7.60 -5.47
C THR A 99 -4.23 -6.53 -6.42
N ILE A 100 -3.60 -6.96 -7.50
CA ILE A 100 -3.13 -6.08 -8.59
C ILE A 100 -4.31 -5.69 -9.47
N ASP A 101 -5.03 -6.67 -10.00
CA ASP A 101 -6.20 -6.51 -10.86
C ASP A 101 -7.16 -7.70 -10.66
N LYS A 102 -8.13 -7.86 -11.57
CA LYS A 102 -9.14 -8.92 -11.48
C LYS A 102 -8.57 -10.34 -11.58
N ASP A 103 -7.41 -10.50 -12.21
CA ASP A 103 -6.83 -11.79 -12.56
C ASP A 103 -5.53 -12.08 -11.79
N ARG A 104 -4.92 -11.06 -11.14
CA ARG A 104 -3.60 -11.16 -10.52
C ARG A 104 -3.59 -10.67 -9.08
N THR A 105 -3.03 -11.48 -8.20
CA THR A 105 -2.80 -11.15 -6.79
C THR A 105 -1.34 -11.36 -6.43
N LEU A 106 -0.74 -10.43 -5.66
CA LEU A 106 0.57 -10.59 -5.06
C LEU A 106 0.44 -11.37 -3.75
N ASP A 107 1.24 -12.40 -3.58
CA ASP A 107 1.44 -13.11 -2.31
C ASP A 107 2.86 -12.85 -1.80
N ALA A 108 2.99 -12.00 -0.79
CA ALA A 108 4.27 -11.70 -0.15
C ALA A 108 4.60 -12.66 1.01
N GLY A 109 3.84 -13.74 1.20
CA GLY A 109 4.10 -14.78 2.18
C GLY A 109 5.37 -15.56 1.87
N PRO A 110 5.43 -16.32 0.75
CA PRO A 110 6.60 -17.12 0.38
C PRO A 110 7.79 -16.27 -0.10
N LYS A 111 7.51 -15.23 -0.90
CA LYS A 111 8.51 -14.34 -1.48
C LYS A 111 8.02 -12.91 -1.37
N GLY A 112 8.85 -12.01 -0.89
CA GLY A 112 8.48 -10.60 -0.73
C GLY A 112 9.63 -9.78 -0.16
N ASN A 113 9.37 -8.50 0.05
CA ASN A 113 10.30 -7.60 0.71
C ASN A 113 9.74 -7.14 2.08
N VAL A 114 10.39 -6.18 2.72
CA VAL A 114 10.00 -5.69 4.05
C VAL A 114 8.65 -4.96 4.08
N ALA A 115 8.07 -4.60 2.92
CA ALA A 115 6.73 -3.99 2.83
C ALA A 115 5.65 -4.89 3.45
N ARG A 116 5.85 -6.22 3.43
CA ARG A 116 4.94 -7.20 4.05
C ARG A 116 4.69 -6.96 5.54
N PHE A 117 5.62 -6.28 6.22
CA PHE A 117 5.49 -5.96 7.64
C PHE A 117 4.70 -4.66 7.91
N MET A 118 4.27 -3.93 6.88
CA MET A 118 3.41 -2.77 7.09
C MET A 118 2.04 -3.20 7.58
N ASN A 119 1.65 -2.72 8.76
CA ASN A 119 0.39 -3.07 9.39
C ASN A 119 -0.80 -2.31 8.79
N HIS A 120 -2.00 -2.88 8.98
CA HIS A 120 -3.25 -2.17 8.70
C HIS A 120 -3.49 -1.03 9.68
N SER A 121 -4.02 0.08 9.17
CA SER A 121 -4.67 1.13 9.96
C SER A 121 -5.94 1.64 9.29
N CYS A 122 -6.96 1.95 10.09
CA CYS A 122 -8.16 2.64 9.61
C CYS A 122 -7.91 4.13 9.34
N GLN A 123 -6.81 4.69 9.89
CA GLN A 123 -6.28 6.02 9.60
C GLN A 123 -4.79 5.89 9.22
N PRO A 124 -4.50 5.39 8.01
CA PRO A 124 -3.14 5.07 7.61
C PRO A 124 -2.36 6.31 7.19
N ASN A 125 -1.03 6.26 7.35
CA ASN A 125 -0.12 7.29 6.85
C ASN A 125 0.44 6.99 5.45
N CYS A 126 0.19 5.79 4.91
CA CYS A 126 0.52 5.43 3.52
C CYS A 126 -0.71 4.93 2.76
N GLU A 127 -0.62 4.93 1.44
CA GLU A 127 -1.62 4.36 0.54
C GLU A 127 -0.95 3.54 -0.56
N THR A 128 -1.68 2.57 -1.11
CA THR A 128 -1.24 1.81 -2.29
C THR A 128 -1.61 2.56 -3.56
N GLN A 129 -0.68 2.64 -4.49
CA GLN A 129 -0.93 3.14 -5.84
C GLN A 129 -0.45 2.10 -6.85
N LYS A 130 -1.23 1.89 -7.91
CA LYS A 130 -0.90 0.99 -9.02
C LYS A 130 -0.28 1.81 -10.13
N TRP A 131 0.96 1.49 -10.47
CA TRP A 131 1.73 2.20 -11.47
C TRP A 131 2.03 1.31 -12.67
N THR A 132 2.06 1.90 -13.86
CA THR A 132 2.59 1.24 -15.06
C THR A 132 4.10 1.47 -15.11
N VAL A 133 4.87 0.40 -15.01
CA VAL A 133 6.34 0.39 -15.07
C VAL A 133 6.78 -0.58 -16.15
N ASN A 134 7.43 -0.08 -17.19
CA ASN A 134 7.84 -0.88 -18.36
C ASN A 134 6.69 -1.74 -18.96
N GLY A 135 5.48 -1.20 -18.96
CA GLY A 135 4.30 -1.86 -19.54
C GLY A 135 3.58 -2.85 -18.61
N ASP A 136 4.10 -3.09 -17.40
CA ASP A 136 3.42 -3.93 -16.40
C ASP A 136 2.93 -3.11 -15.19
N THR A 137 1.92 -3.62 -14.50
CA THR A 137 1.37 -3.00 -13.30
C THR A 137 2.15 -3.42 -12.06
N ARG A 138 2.76 -2.45 -11.39
CA ARG A 138 3.44 -2.63 -10.10
C ARG A 138 2.70 -1.86 -9.01
N VAL A 139 2.80 -2.30 -7.77
CA VAL A 139 2.12 -1.66 -6.63
C VAL A 139 3.13 -1.00 -5.72
N GLY A 140 3.03 0.32 -5.61
CA GLY A 140 3.83 1.12 -4.69
C GLY A 140 3.05 1.60 -3.48
N LEU A 141 3.75 1.77 -2.38
CA LEU A 141 3.26 2.44 -1.17
C LEU A 141 3.80 3.86 -1.15
N PHE A 142 2.91 4.83 -1.00
CA PHE A 142 3.20 6.25 -1.02
C PHE A 142 2.71 6.92 0.26
N ALA A 143 3.42 7.92 0.75
CA ALA A 143 3.03 8.66 1.95
C ALA A 143 1.80 9.55 1.69
N LYS A 144 0.77 9.46 2.52
CA LYS A 144 -0.45 10.30 2.45
C LYS A 144 -0.27 11.66 3.13
N CYS A 145 0.68 11.76 4.04
CA CYS A 145 1.01 12.95 4.81
C CYS A 145 2.52 12.97 5.05
N ASP A 146 3.03 14.06 5.60
CA ASP A 146 4.40 14.07 6.11
C ASP A 146 4.50 13.12 7.30
N ILE A 147 5.51 12.25 7.27
CA ILE A 147 5.74 11.21 8.28
C ILE A 147 7.08 11.48 8.96
N PRO A 148 7.12 11.73 10.27
CA PRO A 148 8.37 11.89 11.01
C PRO A 148 9.23 10.62 11.00
N ALA A 149 10.54 10.78 11.23
CA ALA A 149 11.42 9.65 11.51
C ALA A 149 10.90 8.81 12.71
N ASP A 150 11.31 7.56 12.76
CA ASP A 150 10.93 6.56 13.78
C ASP A 150 9.42 6.27 13.88
N THR A 151 8.64 6.64 12.86
CA THR A 151 7.19 6.42 12.79
C THR A 151 6.87 5.09 12.12
N GLU A 152 5.94 4.32 12.69
CA GLU A 152 5.41 3.11 12.06
C GLU A 152 4.61 3.47 10.80
N LEU A 153 4.91 2.76 9.71
CA LEU A 153 4.23 2.89 8.43
C LEU A 153 3.04 1.95 8.38
N THR A 154 1.89 2.49 7.98
CA THR A 154 0.64 1.75 7.91
C THR A 154 -0.11 2.06 6.63
N PHE A 155 -0.88 1.09 6.11
CA PHE A 155 -1.78 1.32 4.99
C PHE A 155 -3.12 0.64 5.22
N ASN A 156 -4.14 1.01 4.45
CA ASN A 156 -5.41 0.31 4.50
C ASN A 156 -5.32 -0.93 3.62
N TYR A 157 -5.54 -2.10 4.21
CA TYR A 157 -5.48 -3.36 3.47
C TYR A 157 -6.59 -3.49 2.42
N ASN A 158 -7.69 -2.70 2.55
CA ASN A 158 -8.87 -2.78 1.68
C ASN A 158 -9.36 -4.23 1.48
N LEU A 159 -9.08 -5.09 2.46
CA LEU A 159 -9.52 -6.47 2.42
C LEU A 159 -11.03 -6.49 2.49
N GLU A 160 -11.68 -7.03 1.48
CA GLU A 160 -13.05 -7.50 1.63
C GLU A 160 -13.00 -8.69 2.58
N CYS A 161 -13.92 -8.73 3.54
CA CYS A 161 -13.99 -9.86 4.48
C CYS A 161 -14.22 -11.15 3.68
N ILE A 162 -13.17 -11.97 3.55
CA ILE A 162 -13.28 -13.28 2.94
C ILE A 162 -13.89 -14.21 3.99
N GLY A 163 -15.15 -14.61 3.78
CA GLY A 163 -15.89 -15.48 4.69
C GLY A 163 -16.68 -14.74 5.78
N LYS A 164 -17.25 -15.51 6.73
CA LYS A 164 -18.13 -15.01 7.80
C LYS A 164 -17.37 -14.43 9.00
N GLU A 165 -16.07 -14.67 9.10
CA GLU A 165 -15.25 -14.24 10.25
C GLU A 165 -14.62 -12.88 9.99
N LYS A 166 -15.00 -11.91 10.84
CA LYS A 166 -14.40 -10.57 10.83
C LYS A 166 -13.14 -10.56 11.67
N LYS A 167 -12.00 -10.23 11.09
CA LYS A 167 -10.74 -10.07 11.83
C LYS A 167 -10.76 -8.79 12.66
N ILE A 168 -10.52 -8.90 13.98
CA ILE A 168 -10.49 -7.74 14.90
C ILE A 168 -9.35 -6.80 14.50
N CYS A 169 -9.67 -5.53 14.35
CA CYS A 169 -8.69 -4.48 14.09
C CYS A 169 -8.10 -3.94 15.40
N LYS A 170 -6.78 -3.99 15.49
CA LYS A 170 -6.01 -3.48 16.65
C LYS A 170 -5.19 -2.24 16.28
N CYS A 171 -5.65 -1.42 15.31
CA CYS A 171 -4.87 -0.28 14.83
C CYS A 171 -4.84 0.92 15.80
N GLY A 172 -5.78 1.01 16.74
CA GLY A 172 -5.86 2.09 17.72
C GLY A 172 -6.28 3.45 17.14
N ALA A 173 -6.66 3.54 15.86
CA ALA A 173 -7.07 4.80 15.25
C ALA A 173 -8.41 5.29 15.84
N PRO A 174 -8.61 6.63 16.02
CA PRO A 174 -9.87 7.18 16.56
C PRO A 174 -11.12 6.80 15.75
N ASN A 175 -10.97 6.61 14.44
CA ASN A 175 -12.03 6.22 13.51
C ASN A 175 -12.03 4.71 13.23
N CYS A 176 -11.44 3.89 14.10
CA CYS A 176 -11.36 2.45 13.90
C CYS A 176 -12.76 1.82 13.90
N SER A 177 -13.06 1.02 12.86
CA SER A 177 -14.32 0.27 12.75
C SER A 177 -14.39 -0.96 13.67
N GLY A 178 -13.31 -1.27 14.40
CA GLY A 178 -13.18 -2.48 15.21
C GLY A 178 -12.81 -3.74 14.43
N PHE A 179 -12.97 -3.74 13.09
CA PHE A 179 -12.69 -4.89 12.23
C PHE A 179 -11.95 -4.46 10.96
N ILE A 180 -11.07 -5.34 10.46
CA ILE A 180 -10.40 -5.15 9.17
C ILE A 180 -11.40 -5.47 8.05
N GLY A 181 -11.43 -4.64 6.97
CA GLY A 181 -12.28 -4.87 5.80
C GLY A 181 -13.72 -4.36 5.92
N VAL A 182 -14.10 -3.73 7.02
CA VAL A 182 -15.41 -3.09 7.17
C VAL A 182 -15.34 -1.62 6.79
N LYS A 183 -16.08 -1.20 5.74
CA LYS A 183 -16.25 0.21 5.42
C LYS A 183 -17.15 0.85 6.48
N VAL A 184 -16.65 1.87 7.16
CA VAL A 184 -17.49 2.71 8.03
C VAL A 184 -18.47 3.45 7.13
N LYS A 185 -19.77 3.17 7.26
CA LYS A 185 -20.80 4.03 6.68
C LYS A 185 -20.75 5.34 7.47
N LEU A 186 -20.30 6.43 6.85
CA LEU A 186 -20.53 7.77 7.38
C LEU A 186 -22.04 7.94 7.47
N VAL A 187 -22.59 7.95 8.66
CA VAL A 187 -23.96 8.38 8.89
C VAL A 187 -23.94 9.88 8.59
N SER A 188 -24.48 10.28 7.44
CA SER A 188 -24.80 11.66 7.18
C SER A 188 -25.83 12.07 8.26
N GLU A 189 -25.42 12.97 9.15
CA GLU A 189 -26.36 13.59 10.09
C GLU A 189 -27.49 14.20 9.26
N GLY A 190 -28.65 13.58 9.37
CA GLY A 190 -29.85 14.00 8.67
C GLY A 190 -30.24 15.40 9.09
N GLY A 191 -30.30 16.30 8.10
CA GLY A 191 -30.76 17.64 8.29
C GLY A 191 -32.14 17.68 8.98
N GLY A 192 -32.19 18.31 10.13
CA GLY A 192 -33.42 18.59 10.86
C GLY A 192 -34.37 19.38 9.98
N LYS A 193 -35.55 18.83 9.71
CA LYS A 193 -36.66 19.56 9.14
C LYS A 193 -37.15 20.59 10.16
N TRP A 194 -36.88 21.84 9.89
CA TRP A 194 -37.64 22.93 10.50
C TRP A 194 -39.05 22.84 9.98
N LYS A 195 -40.04 22.56 10.84
CA LYS A 195 -41.43 22.87 10.61
C LYS A 195 -41.69 24.25 11.23
N GLY A 196 -41.91 25.23 10.40
CA GLY A 196 -42.58 26.48 10.71
C GLY A 196 -43.97 26.46 10.12
#